data_eb2bc60d33036f62bcfb9b13d08fcca4
#
_entry.id   eb2bc60d33036f62bcfb9b13d08fcca4
#
_cell.length_a   1.000
_cell.length_b   1.000
_cell.length_c   1.000
_cell.angle_alpha   90.00
_cell.angle_beta   90.00
_cell.angle_gamma   90.00
#
_symmetry.space_group_name_H-M   'P 1'
#
loop_
_entity.id
_entity.type
_entity.pdbx_description
1 polymer ?
#
loop_
_entity_poly.entity_id
_entity_poly.type
_entity_poly.pdbx_seq_one_letter_code
_entity_poly.pdbx_strand_id
1 'polypeptide(L)'
;SAASDVYKRQAVKSMIVKNVNEVEEVASHVDFVFSAVDMSKDEIKKIEEDYAKTETPVVSNNSAHRWTPDVPMVVPEINPEHFEVIESQKKRLGTTKGFIAVKPNCSIQSYAPVLTAWKEFEPYEVVATTYQAISGAGKTFKDWPEMEGNIIPYIGGEEEKSEQEPLRLWGHIEDGVIVKAETPVITTQCIRVPVLNGHTAAVFVKFKKKPTKEQLIEKLVNFSGLPQELELPSAPKQMIQYLEEDNRPQVREDVDYENGMGISVGRLREDTVYDYKFVGLSHNTVRGAAGGAVLCAETLKAVSYTHLTLP
;
A
#
# COMPACT_ATOMS: atom_id res chain seq x y z
N SER A 1 26.11 -7.88 3.87
CA SER A 1 26.75 -9.18 4.13
C SER A 1 26.01 -9.92 5.24
N ALA A 2 25.99 -11.26 5.21
CA ALA A 2 25.33 -12.10 6.23
C ALA A 2 25.73 -11.77 7.67
N ALA A 3 26.94 -11.28 7.90
CA ALA A 3 27.43 -10.83 9.21
C ALA A 3 26.69 -9.56 9.72
N SER A 4 26.37 -8.60 8.85
CA SER A 4 25.63 -7.39 9.26
C SER A 4 24.18 -7.71 9.65
N ASP A 5 23.56 -8.70 9.00
CA ASP A 5 22.19 -9.13 9.33
C ASP A 5 22.13 -9.90 10.65
N VAL A 6 23.17 -10.68 10.98
CA VAL A 6 23.25 -11.37 12.28
C VAL A 6 23.40 -10.37 13.43
N TYR A 7 24.20 -9.31 13.27
CA TYR A 7 24.33 -8.26 14.29
C TYR A 7 23.04 -7.47 14.50
N LYS A 8 22.34 -7.10 13.43
CA LYS A 8 21.04 -6.41 13.51
C LYS A 8 19.99 -7.28 14.22
N ARG A 9 19.95 -8.60 13.93
CA ARG A 9 19.05 -9.55 14.61
C ARG A 9 19.39 -9.74 16.09
N GLN A 10 20.68 -9.68 16.47
CA GLN A 10 21.08 -9.78 17.88
C GLN A 10 20.65 -8.55 18.70
N ALA A 11 20.77 -7.34 18.16
CA ALA A 11 20.31 -6.13 18.82
C ALA A 11 18.80 -6.18 19.11
N VAL A 12 17.99 -6.61 18.14
CA VAL A 12 16.54 -6.77 18.31
C VAL A 12 16.19 -7.87 19.31
N LYS A 13 16.93 -8.98 19.34
CA LYS A 13 16.70 -10.08 20.28
C LYS A 13 16.87 -9.69 21.76
N SER A 14 17.68 -8.68 22.04
CA SER A 14 17.92 -8.18 23.41
C SER A 14 16.94 -7.10 23.85
N MET A 15 16.07 -6.63 22.95
CA MET A 15 15.05 -5.61 23.29
C MET A 15 13.96 -6.21 24.16
N ILE A 16 13.54 -5.45 25.17
CA ILE A 16 12.43 -5.82 26.03
C ILE A 16 11.13 -5.35 25.37
N VAL A 17 10.19 -6.28 25.19
CA VAL A 17 8.86 -5.97 24.70
C VAL A 17 8.10 -5.18 25.78
N LYS A 18 7.60 -4.01 25.43
CA LYS A 18 6.78 -3.16 26.30
C LYS A 18 5.30 -3.40 26.03
N ASN A 19 4.47 -3.05 27.00
CA ASN A 19 3.02 -3.06 26.82
C ASN A 19 2.61 -1.85 25.94
N VAL A 20 1.89 -2.11 24.86
CA VAL A 20 1.45 -1.06 23.91
C VAL A 20 0.57 0.01 24.58
N ASN A 21 -0.11 -0.32 25.67
CA ASN A 21 -0.95 0.60 26.43
C ASN A 21 -0.16 1.55 27.37
N GLU A 22 1.13 1.32 27.55
CA GLU A 22 2.03 2.23 28.28
C GLU A 22 2.52 3.34 27.35
N VAL A 23 1.56 4.10 26.79
CA VAL A 23 1.77 5.04 25.68
C VAL A 23 2.83 6.08 26.02
N GLU A 24 2.73 6.77 27.16
CA GLU A 24 3.66 7.83 27.57
C GLU A 24 5.08 7.29 27.78
N GLU A 25 5.19 6.11 28.42
CA GLU A 25 6.49 5.47 28.63
C GLU A 25 7.14 5.10 27.29
N VAL A 26 6.42 4.43 26.40
CA VAL A 26 6.95 4.02 25.09
C VAL A 26 7.29 5.26 24.25
N ALA A 27 6.41 6.24 24.18
CA ALA A 27 6.60 7.48 23.43
C ALA A 27 7.86 8.25 23.86
N SER A 28 8.21 8.21 25.15
CA SER A 28 9.42 8.88 25.65
C SER A 28 10.75 8.29 25.13
N HIS A 29 10.71 7.10 24.51
CA HIS A 29 11.89 6.39 24.03
C HIS A 29 12.00 6.26 22.51
N VAL A 30 11.04 6.83 21.76
CA VAL A 30 10.96 6.70 20.31
C VAL A 30 10.65 8.04 19.64
N ASP A 31 11.10 8.22 18.39
CA ASP A 31 10.79 9.41 17.60
C ASP A 31 9.46 9.26 16.83
N PHE A 32 9.07 8.03 16.51
CA PHE A 32 7.81 7.67 15.85
C PHE A 32 7.53 6.17 16.05
N VAL A 33 6.34 5.72 15.71
CA VAL A 33 5.94 4.31 15.81
C VAL A 33 5.33 3.79 14.50
N PHE A 34 5.58 2.52 14.21
CA PHE A 34 4.77 1.76 13.27
C PHE A 34 3.65 1.04 14.01
N SER A 35 2.41 1.15 13.53
CA SER A 35 1.27 0.44 14.10
C SER A 35 0.87 -0.76 13.21
N ALA A 36 0.84 -1.94 13.83
CA ALA A 36 0.37 -3.20 13.24
C ALA A 36 -0.25 -4.08 14.33
N VAL A 37 -1.00 -3.47 15.25
CA VAL A 37 -1.62 -4.13 16.39
C VAL A 37 -2.85 -4.92 15.98
N ASP A 38 -3.12 -6.03 16.66
CA ASP A 38 -4.31 -6.87 16.48
C ASP A 38 -5.31 -6.61 17.60
N MET A 39 -6.23 -5.68 17.36
CA MET A 39 -7.26 -5.23 18.28
C MET A 39 -8.53 -4.89 17.50
N SER A 40 -9.62 -4.55 18.16
CA SER A 40 -10.80 -3.99 17.51
C SER A 40 -10.48 -2.64 16.84
N LYS A 41 -11.25 -2.26 15.82
CA LYS A 41 -11.03 -0.99 15.12
C LYS A 41 -11.09 0.23 16.06
N ASP A 42 -11.96 0.20 17.05
CA ASP A 42 -12.12 1.32 17.99
C ASP A 42 -10.93 1.41 18.97
N GLU A 43 -10.42 0.26 19.43
CA GLU A 43 -9.20 0.21 20.24
C GLU A 43 -7.98 0.68 19.44
N ILE A 44 -7.86 0.26 18.17
CA ILE A 44 -6.77 0.72 17.28
C ILE A 44 -6.85 2.23 17.09
N LYS A 45 -8.03 2.79 16.80
CA LYS A 45 -8.21 4.24 16.66
C LYS A 45 -7.76 4.97 17.92
N LYS A 46 -8.20 4.48 19.07
CA LYS A 46 -7.85 5.10 20.34
C LYS A 46 -6.35 5.06 20.59
N ILE A 47 -5.70 3.90 20.47
CA ILE A 47 -4.27 3.75 20.79
C ILE A 47 -3.40 4.57 19.82
N GLU A 48 -3.74 4.58 18.52
CA GLU A 48 -3.01 5.38 17.55
C GLU A 48 -3.16 6.89 17.79
N GLU A 49 -4.36 7.36 18.17
CA GLU A 49 -4.56 8.76 18.60
C GLU A 49 -3.84 9.08 19.91
N ASP A 50 -3.83 8.18 20.88
CA ASP A 50 -3.12 8.38 22.14
C ASP A 50 -1.61 8.55 21.90
N TYR A 51 -0.99 7.74 21.02
CA TYR A 51 0.40 7.94 20.61
C TYR A 51 0.60 9.29 19.88
N ALA A 52 -0.26 9.63 18.94
CA ALA A 52 -0.16 10.92 18.25
C ALA A 52 -0.24 12.11 19.22
N LYS A 53 -1.09 12.04 20.24
CA LYS A 53 -1.24 13.08 21.27
C LYS A 53 -0.02 13.23 22.18
N THR A 54 0.86 12.26 22.28
CA THR A 54 2.18 12.38 22.93
C THR A 54 3.25 13.01 22.03
N GLU A 55 2.87 13.63 20.91
CA GLU A 55 3.75 14.20 19.89
C GLU A 55 4.58 13.11 19.15
N THR A 56 4.11 11.86 19.15
CA THR A 56 4.76 10.74 18.47
C THR A 56 4.00 10.41 17.18
N PRO A 57 4.59 10.65 16.00
CA PRO A 57 3.98 10.27 14.73
C PRO A 57 3.73 8.76 14.62
N VAL A 58 2.61 8.40 14.03
CA VAL A 58 2.19 7.01 13.80
C VAL A 58 2.09 6.72 12.32
N VAL A 59 2.81 5.71 11.83
CA VAL A 59 2.62 5.14 10.48
C VAL A 59 1.95 3.79 10.62
N SER A 60 0.71 3.69 10.15
CA SER A 60 -0.14 2.52 10.43
C SER A 60 -0.36 1.62 9.21
N ASN A 61 -0.26 0.31 9.44
CA ASN A 61 -0.72 -0.74 8.53
C ASN A 61 -2.19 -1.10 8.75
N ASN A 62 -2.78 -0.67 9.87
CA ASN A 62 -4.14 -1.00 10.24
C ASN A 62 -5.18 -0.27 9.37
N SER A 63 -6.37 -0.85 9.29
CA SER A 63 -7.46 -0.27 8.51
C SER A 63 -8.32 0.74 9.29
N ALA A 64 -8.09 0.90 10.59
CA ALA A 64 -8.97 1.65 11.49
C ALA A 64 -9.13 3.12 11.08
N HIS A 65 -8.05 3.79 10.71
CA HIS A 65 -8.05 5.20 10.31
C HIS A 65 -8.10 5.45 8.79
N ARG A 66 -8.19 4.41 7.94
CA ARG A 66 -8.18 4.61 6.48
C ARG A 66 -9.28 5.53 5.96
N TRP A 67 -10.39 5.63 6.68
CA TRP A 67 -11.54 6.47 6.32
C TRP A 67 -11.73 7.68 7.24
N THR A 68 -10.81 7.92 8.17
CA THR A 68 -10.82 9.17 8.96
C THR A 68 -10.49 10.32 8.01
N PRO A 69 -11.34 11.38 7.95
CA PRO A 69 -11.27 12.38 6.87
C PRO A 69 -9.92 13.10 6.75
N ASP A 70 -9.29 13.43 7.88
CA ASP A 70 -8.02 14.14 7.99
C ASP A 70 -6.79 13.23 8.20
N VAL A 71 -6.95 11.92 8.02
CA VAL A 71 -5.84 10.97 8.06
C VAL A 71 -5.44 10.60 6.63
N PRO A 72 -4.20 10.88 6.21
CA PRO A 72 -3.74 10.52 4.87
C PRO A 72 -3.56 9.02 4.75
N MET A 73 -4.21 8.44 3.74
CA MET A 73 -3.96 7.08 3.27
C MET A 73 -3.08 7.18 2.03
N VAL A 74 -1.84 6.69 2.09
CA VAL A 74 -0.83 7.01 1.09
C VAL A 74 -0.14 5.78 0.52
N VAL A 75 0.02 5.78 -0.80
CA VAL A 75 1.06 5.08 -1.55
C VAL A 75 2.01 6.15 -2.06
N PRO A 76 3.24 6.24 -1.54
CA PRO A 76 4.11 7.40 -1.77
C PRO A 76 4.38 7.76 -3.22
N GLU A 77 4.29 6.79 -4.13
CA GLU A 77 4.45 7.01 -5.57
C GLU A 77 3.16 7.49 -6.27
N ILE A 78 2.01 7.46 -5.56
CA ILE A 78 0.70 7.79 -6.15
C ILE A 78 0.20 9.16 -5.68
N ASN A 79 0.19 9.38 -4.37
CA ASN A 79 -0.51 10.52 -3.75
C ASN A 79 0.24 11.11 -2.54
N PRO A 80 1.54 11.43 -2.65
CA PRO A 80 2.30 12.01 -1.55
C PRO A 80 1.75 13.37 -1.10
N GLU A 81 1.06 14.11 -1.97
CA GLU A 81 0.39 15.37 -1.66
C GLU A 81 -0.70 15.23 -0.58
N HIS A 82 -1.25 14.04 -0.39
CA HIS A 82 -2.21 13.80 0.70
C HIS A 82 -1.61 13.99 2.10
N PHE A 83 -0.27 13.99 2.24
CA PHE A 83 0.37 14.32 3.51
C PHE A 83 0.07 15.75 3.98
N GLU A 84 -0.30 16.67 3.10
CA GLU A 84 -0.66 18.03 3.47
C GLU A 84 -1.89 18.09 4.42
N VAL A 85 -2.77 17.09 4.39
CA VAL A 85 -3.93 17.02 5.30
C VAL A 85 -3.52 16.83 6.78
N ILE A 86 -2.27 16.43 7.04
CA ILE A 86 -1.72 16.26 8.39
C ILE A 86 -1.83 17.56 9.20
N GLU A 87 -1.72 18.72 8.56
CA GLU A 87 -1.86 20.00 9.25
C GLU A 87 -3.28 20.23 9.82
N SER A 88 -4.31 19.74 9.12
CA SER A 88 -5.68 19.75 9.63
C SER A 88 -5.85 18.73 10.76
N GLN A 89 -5.26 17.55 10.63
CA GLN A 89 -5.27 16.52 11.66
C GLN A 89 -4.62 16.99 12.95
N LYS A 90 -3.44 17.64 12.88
CA LYS A 90 -2.75 18.21 14.05
C LYS A 90 -3.63 19.22 14.79
N LYS A 91 -4.36 20.09 14.07
CA LYS A 91 -5.31 21.03 14.68
C LYS A 91 -6.41 20.30 15.43
N ARG A 92 -6.98 19.23 14.87
CA ARG A 92 -8.01 18.41 15.52
C ARG A 92 -7.47 17.71 16.75
N LEU A 93 -6.26 17.13 16.67
CA LEU A 93 -5.63 16.39 17.78
C LEU A 93 -5.05 17.31 18.86
N GLY A 94 -4.81 18.59 18.55
CA GLY A 94 -4.13 19.51 19.45
C GLY A 94 -2.62 19.26 19.54
N THR A 95 -2.00 18.76 18.48
CA THR A 95 -0.57 18.39 18.41
C THR A 95 0.22 19.35 17.52
N THR A 96 1.53 19.34 17.66
CA THR A 96 2.47 20.07 16.80
C THR A 96 3.30 19.13 15.92
N LYS A 97 3.67 17.97 16.44
CA LYS A 97 4.47 16.94 15.73
C LYS A 97 3.70 15.64 15.53
N GLY A 98 2.83 15.28 16.48
CA GLY A 98 2.11 14.03 16.45
C GLY A 98 1.02 14.00 15.39
N PHE A 99 0.96 12.92 14.63
CA PHE A 99 -0.04 12.66 13.59
C PHE A 99 -0.14 11.15 13.31
N ILE A 100 -1.14 10.77 12.54
CA ILE A 100 -1.33 9.42 12.02
C ILE A 100 -1.33 9.49 10.51
N ALA A 101 -0.55 8.63 9.86
CA ALA A 101 -0.63 8.34 8.43
C ALA A 101 -0.83 6.84 8.25
N VAL A 102 -1.65 6.44 7.27
CA VAL A 102 -1.97 5.03 7.06
C VAL A 102 -1.62 4.60 5.64
N LYS A 103 -1.25 3.35 5.48
CA LYS A 103 -1.14 2.74 4.16
C LYS A 103 -2.45 2.01 3.79
N PRO A 104 -2.78 1.89 2.49
CA PRO A 104 -3.96 1.17 2.03
C PRO A 104 -3.81 -0.35 2.14
N ASN A 105 -4.87 -1.05 1.75
CA ASN A 105 -4.91 -2.50 1.65
C ASN A 105 -3.79 -3.06 0.76
N CYS A 106 -3.29 -4.25 1.13
CA CYS A 106 -2.20 -4.90 0.39
C CYS A 106 -2.62 -5.40 -1.01
N SER A 107 -3.89 -5.79 -1.20
CA SER A 107 -4.36 -6.36 -2.46
C SER A 107 -4.35 -5.35 -3.60
N ILE A 108 -4.66 -4.08 -3.32
CA ILE A 108 -4.72 -3.04 -4.36
C ILE A 108 -3.37 -2.68 -4.94
N GLN A 109 -2.26 -3.04 -4.28
CA GLN A 109 -0.91 -2.77 -4.78
C GLN A 109 -0.62 -3.47 -6.12
N SER A 110 -1.32 -4.56 -6.43
CA SER A 110 -1.15 -5.29 -7.69
C SER A 110 -1.81 -4.61 -8.90
N TYR A 111 -2.69 -3.61 -8.71
CA TYR A 111 -3.39 -2.96 -9.82
C TYR A 111 -3.59 -1.44 -9.68
N ALA A 112 -3.72 -0.89 -8.48
CA ALA A 112 -3.94 0.56 -8.34
C ALA A 112 -2.77 1.40 -8.87
N PRO A 113 -1.48 1.06 -8.64
CA PRO A 113 -0.37 1.77 -9.26
C PRO A 113 -0.34 1.64 -10.79
N VAL A 114 -0.75 0.48 -11.32
CA VAL A 114 -0.87 0.25 -12.78
C VAL A 114 -1.91 1.20 -13.39
N LEU A 115 -3.10 1.29 -12.79
CA LEU A 115 -4.14 2.21 -13.23
C LEU A 115 -3.71 3.67 -13.05
N THR A 116 -2.89 3.98 -12.05
CA THR A 116 -2.32 5.32 -11.86
C THR A 116 -1.38 5.70 -12.99
N ALA A 117 -0.52 4.77 -13.44
CA ALA A 117 0.35 4.99 -14.59
C ALA A 117 -0.45 5.31 -15.87
N TRP A 118 -1.69 4.85 -15.96
CA TRP A 118 -2.60 5.05 -17.08
C TRP A 118 -3.63 6.16 -16.89
N LYS A 119 -3.51 6.98 -15.84
CA LYS A 119 -4.51 7.99 -15.47
C LYS A 119 -4.81 9.00 -16.60
N GLU A 120 -3.84 9.34 -17.45
CA GLU A 120 -4.02 10.25 -18.59
C GLU A 120 -5.01 9.73 -19.65
N PHE A 121 -5.18 8.38 -19.72
CA PHE A 121 -6.13 7.75 -20.64
C PHE A 121 -7.55 7.65 -20.04
N GLU A 122 -7.74 8.13 -18.82
CA GLU A 122 -9.00 8.19 -18.12
C GLU A 122 -9.69 6.80 -18.00
N PRO A 123 -9.10 5.84 -17.26
CA PRO A 123 -9.82 4.60 -16.97
C PRO A 123 -11.13 4.92 -16.25
N TYR A 124 -12.25 4.33 -16.68
CA TYR A 124 -13.57 4.65 -16.12
C TYR A 124 -14.39 3.44 -15.64
N GLU A 125 -14.14 2.25 -16.17
CA GLU A 125 -14.70 0.98 -15.68
C GLU A 125 -13.57 -0.03 -15.46
N VAL A 126 -13.55 -0.65 -14.28
CA VAL A 126 -12.53 -1.64 -13.90
C VAL A 126 -13.20 -2.84 -13.26
N VAL A 127 -12.86 -4.04 -13.73
CA VAL A 127 -13.19 -5.31 -13.06
C VAL A 127 -11.89 -5.96 -12.63
N ALA A 128 -11.76 -6.27 -11.34
CA ALA A 128 -10.57 -6.92 -10.82
C ALA A 128 -10.92 -8.16 -9.99
N THR A 129 -10.29 -9.28 -10.30
CA THR A 129 -10.31 -10.47 -9.44
C THR A 129 -8.95 -10.59 -8.78
N THR A 130 -8.90 -10.56 -7.44
CA THR A 130 -7.67 -10.70 -6.69
C THR A 130 -7.51 -12.13 -6.17
N TYR A 131 -6.33 -12.70 -6.36
CA TYR A 131 -5.90 -14.00 -5.85
C TYR A 131 -4.93 -13.75 -4.70
N GLN A 132 -5.43 -13.86 -3.47
CA GLN A 132 -4.73 -13.39 -2.28
C GLN A 132 -4.05 -14.52 -1.51
N ALA A 133 -2.76 -14.36 -1.24
CA ALA A 133 -1.93 -15.26 -0.49
C ALA A 133 -2.36 -15.39 0.99
N ILE A 134 -2.10 -16.55 1.60
CA ILE A 134 -2.48 -16.86 2.99
C ILE A 134 -1.78 -15.99 4.04
N SER A 135 -0.56 -15.51 3.74
CA SER A 135 0.14 -14.57 4.63
C SER A 135 -0.60 -13.24 4.82
N GLY A 136 -1.50 -12.87 3.89
CA GLY A 136 -2.41 -11.74 4.07
C GLY A 136 -3.40 -11.90 5.23
N ALA A 137 -3.64 -13.14 5.67
CA ALA A 137 -4.39 -13.46 6.89
C ALA A 137 -3.48 -13.69 8.11
N GLY A 138 -2.19 -13.36 8.03
CA GLY A 138 -1.21 -13.60 9.09
C GLY A 138 -0.90 -15.10 9.30
N LYS A 139 -1.14 -15.95 8.30
CA LYS A 139 -1.02 -17.41 8.42
C LYS A 139 0.03 -17.98 7.48
N THR A 140 0.55 -19.14 7.85
CA THR A 140 1.37 -20.03 7.02
C THR A 140 0.61 -21.31 6.73
N PHE A 141 1.10 -22.17 5.84
CA PHE A 141 0.51 -23.50 5.63
C PHE A 141 0.58 -24.39 6.88
N LYS A 142 1.56 -24.16 7.77
CA LYS A 142 1.63 -24.85 9.04
C LYS A 142 0.45 -24.48 9.96
N ASP A 143 0.04 -23.21 9.94
CA ASP A 143 -1.05 -22.70 10.79
C ASP A 143 -2.43 -22.85 10.14
N TRP A 144 -2.44 -23.12 8.83
CA TRP A 144 -3.67 -23.27 8.03
C TRP A 144 -3.50 -24.34 6.94
N PRO A 145 -3.32 -25.63 7.34
CA PRO A 145 -3.07 -26.72 6.39
C PRO A 145 -4.25 -26.97 5.43
N GLU A 146 -5.48 -26.62 5.82
CA GLU A 146 -6.68 -26.77 4.96
C GLU A 146 -6.66 -25.88 3.71
N MET A 147 -5.72 -24.95 3.63
CA MET A 147 -5.51 -24.17 2.42
C MET A 147 -4.71 -24.90 1.35
N GLU A 148 -4.00 -25.95 1.68
CA GLU A 148 -3.30 -26.74 0.65
C GLU A 148 -4.30 -27.36 -0.33
N GLY A 149 -4.16 -27.00 -1.61
CA GLY A 149 -5.06 -27.47 -2.66
C GLY A 149 -6.47 -26.89 -2.62
N ASN A 150 -6.72 -25.84 -1.84
CA ASN A 150 -8.04 -25.23 -1.65
C ASN A 150 -8.09 -23.76 -2.10
N ILE A 151 -9.27 -23.31 -2.51
CA ILE A 151 -9.59 -21.91 -2.85
C ILE A 151 -10.82 -21.48 -2.06
N ILE A 152 -10.74 -20.35 -1.37
CA ILE A 152 -11.88 -19.77 -0.66
C ILE A 152 -12.35 -18.53 -1.44
N PRO A 153 -13.60 -18.51 -1.97
CA PRO A 153 -14.09 -17.43 -2.85
C PRO A 153 -14.60 -16.21 -2.07
N TYR A 154 -14.17 -16.04 -0.82
CA TYR A 154 -14.60 -14.94 0.05
C TYR A 154 -13.52 -14.57 1.05
N ILE A 155 -13.26 -13.26 1.16
CA ILE A 155 -12.41 -12.67 2.20
C ILE A 155 -13.18 -11.50 2.81
N GLY A 156 -13.51 -11.58 4.10
CA GLY A 156 -14.40 -10.61 4.75
C GLY A 156 -13.97 -9.15 4.60
N GLY A 157 -14.81 -8.33 3.97
CA GLY A 157 -14.60 -6.90 3.77
C GLY A 157 -13.48 -6.52 2.80
N GLU A 158 -12.88 -7.48 2.06
CA GLU A 158 -11.81 -7.19 1.11
C GLU A 158 -12.33 -6.57 -0.20
N GLU A 159 -13.49 -6.97 -0.67
CA GLU A 159 -14.07 -6.43 -1.90
C GLU A 159 -14.35 -4.93 -1.75
N GLU A 160 -15.02 -4.52 -0.67
CA GLU A 160 -15.28 -3.10 -0.40
C GLU A 160 -13.98 -2.27 -0.33
N LYS A 161 -12.94 -2.77 0.36
CA LYS A 161 -11.64 -2.10 0.41
C LYS A 161 -11.01 -2.00 -0.98
N SER A 162 -11.05 -3.09 -1.75
CA SER A 162 -10.48 -3.16 -3.09
C SER A 162 -11.19 -2.23 -4.08
N GLU A 163 -12.48 -1.97 -3.89
CA GLU A 163 -13.27 -1.06 -4.72
C GLU A 163 -13.10 0.42 -4.32
N GLN A 164 -13.02 0.71 -3.02
CA GLN A 164 -13.11 2.07 -2.51
C GLN A 164 -11.76 2.71 -2.19
N GLU A 165 -10.77 1.95 -1.71
CA GLU A 165 -9.48 2.52 -1.33
C GLU A 165 -8.71 3.13 -2.51
N PRO A 166 -8.71 2.56 -3.75
CA PRO A 166 -8.10 3.23 -4.90
C PRO A 166 -8.70 4.61 -5.18
N LEU A 167 -10.03 4.76 -5.02
CA LEU A 167 -10.70 6.05 -5.22
C LEU A 167 -10.25 7.10 -4.19
N ARG A 168 -9.94 6.68 -2.96
CA ARG A 168 -9.38 7.57 -1.95
C ARG A 168 -7.94 7.96 -2.26
N LEU A 169 -7.12 7.05 -2.81
CA LEU A 169 -5.77 7.37 -3.28
C LEU A 169 -5.80 8.42 -4.41
N TRP A 170 -6.78 8.34 -5.30
CA TRP A 170 -6.95 9.28 -6.43
C TRP A 170 -7.81 10.49 -6.09
N GLY A 171 -8.17 10.64 -4.82
CA GLY A 171 -8.90 11.78 -4.31
C GLY A 171 -8.09 13.07 -4.28
N HIS A 172 -8.62 14.07 -3.62
CA HIS A 172 -7.97 15.36 -3.41
C HIS A 172 -8.29 15.90 -2.02
N ILE A 173 -7.53 16.90 -1.59
CA ILE A 173 -7.80 17.61 -0.34
C ILE A 173 -8.75 18.77 -0.60
N GLU A 174 -9.83 18.83 0.16
CA GLU A 174 -10.78 19.94 0.16
C GLU A 174 -11.15 20.27 1.61
N ASP A 175 -11.07 21.53 2.01
CA ASP A 175 -11.37 22.00 3.37
C ASP A 175 -10.69 21.19 4.50
N GLY A 176 -9.45 20.74 4.25
CA GLY A 176 -8.64 20.00 5.22
C GLY A 176 -9.03 18.56 5.44
N VAL A 177 -9.79 17.97 4.51
CA VAL A 177 -10.16 16.54 4.49
C VAL A 177 -9.90 15.95 3.11
N ILE A 178 -9.73 14.62 3.06
CA ILE A 178 -9.56 13.91 1.79
C ILE A 178 -10.93 13.51 1.25
N VAL A 179 -11.27 14.07 0.09
CA VAL A 179 -12.45 13.71 -0.71
C VAL A 179 -12.04 12.67 -1.74
N LYS A 180 -12.71 11.52 -1.75
CA LYS A 180 -12.38 10.45 -2.71
C LYS A 180 -12.83 10.80 -4.12
N ALA A 181 -12.12 10.26 -5.13
CA ALA A 181 -12.55 10.33 -6.53
C ALA A 181 -13.85 9.54 -6.76
N GLU A 182 -14.61 9.92 -7.77
CA GLU A 182 -15.85 9.24 -8.17
C GLU A 182 -15.61 8.19 -9.26
N THR A 183 -14.51 8.30 -9.97
CA THR A 183 -14.13 7.42 -11.09
C THR A 183 -12.70 6.91 -10.93
N PRO A 184 -12.37 5.73 -11.46
CA PRO A 184 -13.23 4.78 -12.19
C PRO A 184 -14.27 4.08 -11.31
N VAL A 185 -15.33 3.50 -11.91
CA VAL A 185 -16.17 2.52 -11.22
C VAL A 185 -15.37 1.21 -11.15
N ILE A 186 -15.21 0.69 -9.97
CA ILE A 186 -14.45 -0.54 -9.72
C ILE A 186 -15.37 -1.58 -9.10
N THR A 187 -15.36 -2.80 -9.64
CA THR A 187 -15.97 -3.97 -9.02
C THR A 187 -14.93 -5.07 -8.86
N THR A 188 -14.97 -5.77 -7.74
CA THR A 188 -13.94 -6.75 -7.41
C THR A 188 -14.52 -8.08 -6.93
N GLN A 189 -13.74 -9.14 -7.13
CA GLN A 189 -13.86 -10.40 -6.41
C GLN A 189 -12.54 -10.70 -5.71
N CYS A 190 -12.60 -11.03 -4.42
CA CYS A 190 -11.42 -11.31 -3.61
C CYS A 190 -11.38 -12.78 -3.19
N ILE A 191 -10.42 -13.52 -3.75
CA ILE A 191 -10.30 -14.97 -3.61
C ILE A 191 -9.03 -15.32 -2.82
N ARG A 192 -9.16 -16.14 -1.78
CA ARG A 192 -8.00 -16.71 -1.08
C ARG A 192 -7.49 -17.94 -1.84
N VAL A 193 -6.19 -17.95 -2.12
CA VAL A 193 -5.54 -19.02 -2.88
C VAL A 193 -4.40 -19.67 -2.08
N PRO A 194 -4.02 -20.93 -2.38
CA PRO A 194 -2.99 -21.65 -1.65
C PRO A 194 -1.58 -21.23 -2.08
N VAL A 195 -1.29 -19.95 -1.87
CA VAL A 195 0.00 -19.30 -2.12
C VAL A 195 0.46 -18.66 -0.83
N LEU A 196 1.74 -18.80 -0.48
CA LEU A 196 2.25 -18.25 0.78
C LEU A 196 2.31 -16.73 0.76
N ASN A 197 3.00 -16.14 -0.23
CA ASN A 197 3.15 -14.70 -0.43
C ASN A 197 2.82 -14.34 -1.87
N GLY A 198 2.48 -13.07 -2.10
CA GLY A 198 2.16 -12.53 -3.40
C GLY A 198 0.65 -12.47 -3.68
N HIS A 199 0.15 -11.24 -3.89
CA HIS A 199 -1.22 -11.01 -4.34
C HIS A 199 -1.22 -10.74 -5.83
N THR A 200 -1.95 -11.56 -6.56
CA THR A 200 -2.13 -11.42 -8.02
C THR A 200 -3.51 -10.83 -8.30
N ALA A 201 -3.62 -9.95 -9.28
CA ALA A 201 -4.89 -9.43 -9.78
C ALA A 201 -5.04 -9.69 -11.28
N ALA A 202 -6.17 -10.26 -11.68
CA ALA A 202 -6.63 -10.28 -13.07
C ALA A 202 -7.59 -9.11 -13.27
N VAL A 203 -7.23 -8.19 -14.16
CA VAL A 203 -7.89 -6.90 -14.31
C VAL A 203 -8.36 -6.67 -15.74
N PHE A 204 -9.57 -6.14 -15.87
CA PHE A 204 -10.15 -5.65 -17.13
C PHE A 204 -10.44 -4.17 -16.98
N VAL A 205 -10.13 -3.37 -18.01
CA VAL A 205 -10.25 -1.93 -17.94
C VAL A 205 -10.78 -1.32 -19.23
N LYS A 206 -11.67 -0.32 -19.09
CA LYS A 206 -12.12 0.57 -20.16
C LYS A 206 -11.56 1.98 -19.95
N PHE A 207 -11.22 2.63 -21.04
CA PHE A 207 -10.67 3.98 -21.06
C PHE A 207 -11.60 4.93 -21.83
N LYS A 208 -11.75 6.18 -21.36
CA LYS A 208 -12.41 7.22 -22.15
C LYS A 208 -11.58 7.60 -23.37
N LYS A 209 -10.25 7.58 -23.23
CA LYS A 209 -9.27 7.83 -24.29
C LYS A 209 -8.50 6.52 -24.53
N LYS A 210 -9.04 5.64 -25.41
CA LYS A 210 -8.45 4.32 -25.63
C LYS A 210 -7.00 4.47 -26.15
N PRO A 211 -5.98 4.01 -25.35
CA PRO A 211 -4.58 4.03 -25.76
C PRO A 211 -4.24 2.85 -26.69
N THR A 212 -3.04 2.88 -27.28
CA THR A 212 -2.45 1.67 -27.85
C THR A 212 -1.78 0.84 -26.75
N LYS A 213 -1.52 -0.45 -27.02
CA LYS A 213 -0.80 -1.33 -26.10
C LYS A 213 0.61 -0.79 -25.80
N GLU A 214 1.29 -0.26 -26.80
CA GLU A 214 2.64 0.30 -26.69
C GLU A 214 2.66 1.52 -25.76
N GLN A 215 1.66 2.39 -25.86
CA GLN A 215 1.50 3.53 -24.94
C GLN A 215 1.29 3.06 -23.50
N LEU A 216 0.47 2.02 -23.29
CA LEU A 216 0.26 1.46 -21.95
C LEU A 216 1.55 0.88 -21.37
N ILE A 217 2.33 0.13 -22.17
CA ILE A 217 3.62 -0.43 -21.72
C ILE A 217 4.61 0.68 -21.41
N GLU A 218 4.72 1.69 -22.27
CA GLU A 218 5.60 2.84 -22.05
C GLU A 218 5.32 3.54 -20.71
N LYS A 219 4.03 3.74 -20.40
CA LYS A 219 3.64 4.33 -19.11
C LYS A 219 4.00 3.46 -17.91
N LEU A 220 3.92 2.14 -18.02
CA LEU A 220 4.31 1.23 -16.94
C LEU A 220 5.81 1.27 -16.67
N VAL A 221 6.62 1.12 -17.70
CA VAL A 221 8.09 1.01 -17.54
C VAL A 221 8.74 2.33 -17.14
N ASN A 222 8.09 3.46 -17.46
CA ASN A 222 8.55 4.80 -17.10
C ASN A 222 7.82 5.35 -15.84
N PHE A 223 6.97 4.56 -15.19
CA PHE A 223 6.26 5.04 -14.01
C PHE A 223 7.22 5.29 -12.86
N SER A 224 7.24 6.52 -12.40
CA SER A 224 8.08 7.02 -11.32
C SER A 224 7.26 7.97 -10.45
N GLY A 225 7.60 8.05 -9.18
CA GLY A 225 6.99 8.96 -8.24
C GLY A 225 8.03 9.61 -7.33
N LEU A 226 7.56 10.38 -6.37
CA LEU A 226 8.40 11.13 -5.44
C LEU A 226 9.49 10.27 -4.74
N PRO A 227 9.22 9.02 -4.31
CA PRO A 227 10.25 8.19 -3.70
C PRO A 227 11.43 7.88 -4.62
N GLN A 228 11.20 7.67 -5.92
CA GLN A 228 12.24 7.44 -6.92
C GLN A 228 13.02 8.73 -7.21
N GLU A 229 12.32 9.87 -7.32
CA GLU A 229 12.93 11.18 -7.53
C GLU A 229 13.87 11.57 -6.37
N LEU A 230 13.49 11.22 -5.15
CA LEU A 230 14.28 11.45 -3.94
C LEU A 230 15.29 10.33 -3.63
N GLU A 231 15.35 9.29 -4.45
CA GLU A 231 16.22 8.14 -4.27
C GLU A 231 16.12 7.55 -2.84
N LEU A 232 14.87 7.43 -2.31
CA LEU A 232 14.67 6.96 -0.95
C LEU A 232 15.16 5.51 -0.78
N PRO A 233 15.74 5.15 0.39
CA PRO A 233 16.39 3.87 0.59
C PRO A 233 15.53 2.63 0.33
N SER A 234 14.22 2.71 0.62
CA SER A 234 13.27 1.61 0.40
C SER A 234 12.51 1.70 -0.92
N ALA A 235 12.76 2.75 -1.72
CA ALA A 235 12.11 2.91 -3.01
C ALA A 235 12.66 1.89 -4.02
N PRO A 236 11.80 1.17 -4.78
CA PRO A 236 12.25 0.40 -5.91
C PRO A 236 12.84 1.33 -6.97
N LYS A 237 13.91 0.93 -7.63
CA LYS A 237 14.51 1.73 -8.71
C LYS A 237 13.56 1.88 -9.89
N GLN A 238 12.89 0.80 -10.24
CA GLN A 238 11.80 0.77 -11.21
C GLN A 238 10.57 0.17 -10.53
N MET A 239 9.54 0.98 -10.33
CA MET A 239 8.36 0.55 -9.56
C MET A 239 7.58 -0.56 -10.26
N ILE A 240 7.41 -0.47 -11.59
CA ILE A 240 6.61 -1.43 -12.37
C ILE A 240 7.48 -2.01 -13.48
N GLN A 241 7.63 -3.35 -13.49
CA GLN A 241 8.17 -4.04 -14.67
C GLN A 241 7.04 -4.59 -15.53
N TYR A 242 7.25 -4.60 -16.84
CA TYR A 242 6.38 -5.29 -17.79
C TYR A 242 7.06 -6.56 -18.31
N LEU A 243 6.33 -7.67 -18.29
CA LEU A 243 6.79 -8.98 -18.73
C LEU A 243 6.03 -9.39 -19.99
N GLU A 244 6.76 -9.74 -21.04
CA GLU A 244 6.19 -10.07 -22.35
C GLU A 244 5.75 -11.54 -22.45
N GLU A 245 6.33 -12.40 -21.63
CA GLU A 245 6.09 -13.84 -21.68
C GLU A 245 4.64 -14.17 -21.32
N ASP A 246 4.04 -15.07 -22.09
CA ASP A 246 2.63 -15.45 -21.97
C ASP A 246 2.27 -16.09 -20.63
N ASN A 247 3.22 -16.64 -19.90
CA ASN A 247 3.02 -17.29 -18.61
C ASN A 247 3.48 -16.46 -17.40
N ARG A 248 3.73 -15.13 -17.57
CA ARG A 248 4.18 -14.22 -16.52
C ARG A 248 3.15 -13.10 -16.29
N PRO A 249 3.07 -12.53 -15.05
CA PRO A 249 3.90 -12.82 -13.89
C PRO A 249 3.51 -14.13 -13.18
N GLN A 250 4.50 -14.78 -12.56
CA GLN A 250 4.32 -15.92 -11.69
C GLN A 250 4.81 -15.57 -10.28
N VAL A 251 4.08 -16.00 -9.25
CA VAL A 251 4.43 -15.69 -7.86
C VAL A 251 5.86 -16.12 -7.51
N ARG A 252 6.26 -17.35 -7.88
CA ARG A 252 7.60 -17.88 -7.55
C ARG A 252 8.75 -17.15 -8.22
N GLU A 253 8.49 -16.56 -9.38
CA GLU A 253 9.52 -15.92 -10.21
C GLU A 253 9.59 -14.42 -9.99
N ASP A 254 8.44 -13.78 -9.68
CA ASP A 254 8.29 -12.34 -9.82
C ASP A 254 7.93 -11.60 -8.52
N VAL A 255 7.56 -12.33 -7.46
CA VAL A 255 7.09 -11.70 -6.22
C VAL A 255 8.15 -10.84 -5.54
N ASP A 256 9.42 -11.23 -5.68
CA ASP A 256 10.58 -10.56 -5.06
C ASP A 256 11.22 -9.48 -5.95
N TYR A 257 10.57 -9.12 -7.07
CA TYR A 257 11.05 -8.03 -7.93
C TYR A 257 11.30 -6.76 -7.10
N GLU A 258 12.48 -6.12 -7.31
CA GLU A 258 12.93 -4.97 -6.50
C GLU A 258 12.86 -5.25 -4.97
N ASN A 259 13.32 -6.44 -4.54
CA ASN A 259 13.25 -6.92 -3.16
C ASN A 259 11.80 -6.95 -2.59
N GLY A 260 10.81 -7.20 -3.43
CA GLY A 260 9.39 -7.24 -3.09
C GLY A 260 8.73 -5.85 -3.00
N MET A 261 9.43 -4.78 -3.36
CA MET A 261 8.89 -3.43 -3.41
C MET A 261 8.37 -3.04 -4.80
N GLY A 262 8.77 -3.76 -5.85
CA GLY A 262 8.27 -3.55 -7.20
C GLY A 262 6.97 -4.31 -7.49
N ILE A 263 6.39 -4.01 -8.64
CA ILE A 263 5.16 -4.60 -9.16
C ILE A 263 5.46 -5.22 -10.51
N SER A 264 5.02 -6.45 -10.72
CA SER A 264 5.19 -7.16 -11.99
C SER A 264 3.87 -7.18 -12.75
N VAL A 265 3.88 -6.71 -13.99
CA VAL A 265 2.71 -6.68 -14.87
C VAL A 265 3.00 -7.49 -16.13
N GLY A 266 2.06 -8.32 -16.54
CA GLY A 266 2.14 -9.06 -17.78
C GLY A 266 0.76 -9.34 -18.34
N ARG A 267 0.72 -10.13 -19.42
CA ARG A 267 -0.55 -10.52 -20.05
C ARG A 267 -1.40 -9.31 -20.49
N LEU A 268 -0.79 -8.16 -20.79
CA LEU A 268 -1.49 -7.00 -21.33
C LEU A 268 -1.90 -7.27 -22.78
N ARG A 269 -3.19 -7.28 -23.04
CA ARG A 269 -3.77 -7.56 -24.35
C ARG A 269 -5.16 -6.95 -24.47
N GLU A 270 -5.61 -6.74 -25.70
CA GLU A 270 -6.97 -6.33 -25.99
C GLU A 270 -7.99 -7.34 -25.45
N ASP A 271 -9.14 -6.84 -25.08
CA ASP A 271 -10.27 -7.63 -24.62
C ASP A 271 -11.47 -7.47 -25.55
N THR A 272 -12.39 -8.45 -25.53
CA THR A 272 -13.59 -8.45 -26.39
C THR A 272 -14.76 -7.64 -25.81
N VAL A 273 -14.75 -7.38 -24.50
CA VAL A 273 -15.81 -6.64 -23.77
C VAL A 273 -15.29 -5.32 -23.24
N TYR A 274 -14.05 -5.35 -22.69
CA TYR A 274 -13.30 -4.17 -22.23
C TYR A 274 -12.29 -3.75 -23.29
N ASP A 275 -11.59 -2.65 -23.05
CA ASP A 275 -10.53 -2.25 -23.99
C ASP A 275 -9.29 -3.11 -23.83
N TYR A 276 -8.86 -3.31 -22.59
CA TYR A 276 -7.68 -4.12 -22.25
C TYR A 276 -7.89 -4.96 -21.00
N LYS A 277 -7.08 -6.01 -20.90
CA LYS A 277 -6.93 -6.83 -19.69
C LYS A 277 -5.46 -7.14 -19.43
N PHE A 278 -5.11 -7.28 -18.15
CA PHE A 278 -3.75 -7.59 -17.71
C PHE A 278 -3.75 -8.40 -16.42
N VAL A 279 -2.57 -8.87 -16.05
CA VAL A 279 -2.32 -9.50 -14.74
C VAL A 279 -1.23 -8.70 -14.03
N GLY A 280 -1.51 -8.30 -12.79
CA GLY A 280 -0.56 -7.64 -11.91
C GLY A 280 -0.23 -8.49 -10.69
N LEU A 281 1.00 -8.40 -10.19
CA LEU A 281 1.49 -9.11 -9.01
C LEU A 281 2.28 -8.16 -8.12
N SER A 282 2.02 -8.19 -6.82
CA SER A 282 2.78 -7.47 -5.81
C SER A 282 3.02 -8.32 -4.57
N HIS A 283 4.10 -8.06 -3.84
CA HIS A 283 4.39 -8.74 -2.58
C HIS A 283 3.54 -8.15 -1.44
N ASN A 284 2.60 -8.92 -0.93
CA ASN A 284 1.60 -8.44 0.03
C ASN A 284 2.16 -8.09 1.42
N THR A 285 3.23 -8.74 1.87
CA THR A 285 3.82 -8.47 3.19
C THR A 285 4.98 -7.48 3.14
N VAL A 286 5.63 -7.29 2.00
CA VAL A 286 6.67 -6.28 1.79
C VAL A 286 6.02 -5.00 1.24
N ARG A 287 5.76 -4.91 -0.07
CA ARG A 287 5.11 -3.74 -0.68
C ARG A 287 3.76 -3.45 -0.03
N GLY A 288 2.97 -4.49 0.15
CA GLY A 288 1.62 -4.43 0.71
C GLY A 288 1.56 -4.15 2.22
N ALA A 289 2.64 -4.26 2.98
CA ALA A 289 2.65 -4.07 4.43
C ALA A 289 3.92 -3.37 4.91
N ALA A 290 4.89 -4.10 5.49
CA ALA A 290 6.02 -3.52 6.21
C ALA A 290 6.89 -2.58 5.36
N GLY A 291 7.29 -3.00 4.15
CA GLY A 291 8.12 -2.19 3.26
C GLY A 291 7.39 -0.92 2.80
N GLY A 292 6.10 -1.03 2.48
CA GLY A 292 5.28 0.14 2.14
C GLY A 292 5.13 1.13 3.30
N ALA A 293 5.05 0.66 4.55
CA ALA A 293 5.02 1.53 5.72
C ALA A 293 6.36 2.24 5.95
N VAL A 294 7.48 1.52 5.76
CA VAL A 294 8.82 2.11 5.84
C VAL A 294 9.00 3.21 4.77
N LEU A 295 8.63 2.92 3.52
CA LEU A 295 8.69 3.91 2.44
C LEU A 295 7.81 5.14 2.73
N CYS A 296 6.63 4.94 3.31
CA CYS A 296 5.76 6.03 3.75
C CYS A 296 6.45 6.92 4.81
N ALA A 297 7.11 6.32 5.81
CA ALA A 297 7.86 7.05 6.84
C ALA A 297 9.08 7.78 6.25
N GLU A 298 9.83 7.17 5.33
CA GLU A 298 10.95 7.81 4.62
C GLU A 298 10.47 9.02 3.82
N THR A 299 9.35 8.90 3.11
CA THR A 299 8.76 9.99 2.32
C THR A 299 8.30 11.13 3.23
N LEU A 300 7.59 10.82 4.32
CA LEU A 300 7.18 11.81 5.33
C LEU A 300 8.37 12.60 5.88
N LYS A 301 9.45 11.89 6.21
CA LYS A 301 10.69 12.54 6.68
C LYS A 301 11.27 13.46 5.60
N ALA A 302 11.35 13.02 4.36
CA ALA A 302 11.92 13.78 3.26
C ALA A 302 11.11 15.05 2.96
N VAL A 303 9.78 14.97 2.87
CA VAL A 303 8.93 16.15 2.61
C VAL A 303 8.93 17.14 3.79
N SER A 304 9.01 16.66 5.03
CA SER A 304 9.13 17.53 6.20
C SER A 304 10.44 18.35 6.20
N TYR A 305 11.53 17.79 5.68
CA TYR A 305 12.80 18.50 5.52
C TYR A 305 12.75 19.57 4.42
N THR A 306 12.06 19.30 3.31
CA THR A 306 11.93 20.25 2.20
C THR A 306 11.10 21.47 2.58
N HIS A 307 10.09 21.32 3.42
CA HIS A 307 9.30 22.47 3.93
C HIS A 307 10.06 23.34 4.95
N LEU A 308 11.12 22.81 5.59
CA LEU A 308 11.97 23.57 6.52
C LEU A 308 13.15 24.26 5.84
N THR A 309 13.43 23.99 4.58
CA THR A 309 14.60 24.51 3.83
C THR A 309 14.26 25.44 2.68
N LEU A 310 12.99 25.74 2.43
CA LEU A 310 12.59 26.79 1.49
C LEU A 310 12.43 28.13 2.23
N PRO A 311 13.12 29.20 1.77
CA PRO A 311 13.06 30.52 2.40
C PRO A 311 11.71 31.22 2.28
#